data_6f9e8e89d001984be4f232fd2671a681
#
_entry.id   6f9e8e89d001984be4f232fd2671a681
#
_cell.length_a   1.000
_cell.length_b   1.000
_cell.length_c   1.000
_cell.angle_alpha   90.00
_cell.angle_beta   90.00
_cell.angle_gamma   90.00
#
_symmetry.space_group_name_H-M   'P 1'
#
loop_
_entity.id
_entity.type
_entity.pdbx_description
1 polymer ?
#
loop_
_entity_poly.entity_id
_entity_poly.type
_entity_poly.pdbx_seq_one_letter_code
_entity_poly.pdbx_strand_id
1 'polypeptide(L)'
;MNKIIFWDVDTQIDFVMHDGKLAVPEAEEIISNLARLTEFARAKGIPLLGSVDYHSPDDPEISSNPDFRETYPPHCLKGTPGQAKIPATAPRNPLWIESQRYDTKELQAMVSSHTGEIIFRKQRFDVFSNPNVDTVLSVIDPKVIVVYGVALDVCDAYAIEGFLQRGKYSLYLVEDATKPIRKDEGEALKRSWAERGVTIIQTSDVVEKNVLGIVS
;
A
#
# COMPACT_ATOMS: atom_id res chain seq x y z
N MET A 1 -15.13 5.32 18.47
CA MET A 1 -14.29 5.94 17.42
C MET A 1 -14.15 4.98 16.28
N ASN A 2 -14.29 5.43 15.03
CA ASN A 2 -14.04 4.55 13.88
C ASN A 2 -12.54 4.20 13.87
N LYS A 3 -12.21 2.91 13.84
CA LYS A 3 -10.82 2.48 13.70
C LYS A 3 -10.32 2.86 12.32
N ILE A 4 -9.36 3.76 12.26
CA ILE A 4 -8.71 4.22 11.04
C ILE A 4 -7.39 3.47 10.90
N ILE A 5 -7.05 3.02 9.70
CA ILE A 5 -5.71 2.57 9.36
C ILE A 5 -5.20 3.34 8.15
N PHE A 6 -3.90 3.47 8.03
CA PHE A 6 -3.24 3.94 6.82
C PHE A 6 -2.63 2.75 6.09
N TRP A 7 -2.80 2.72 4.79
CA TRP A 7 -2.33 1.63 3.92
C TRP A 7 -1.37 2.17 2.87
N ASP A 8 -0.10 1.88 3.07
CA ASP A 8 1.02 2.28 2.23
C ASP A 8 1.34 1.19 1.20
N VAL A 9 1.00 1.43 -0.07
CA VAL A 9 1.18 0.50 -1.16
C VAL A 9 2.57 0.66 -1.77
N ASP A 10 3.40 -0.35 -1.66
CA ASP A 10 4.63 -0.61 -2.43
C ASP A 10 5.57 0.59 -2.65
N THR A 11 5.73 1.47 -1.66
CA THR A 11 6.62 2.63 -1.75
C THR A 11 8.10 2.24 -1.65
N GLN A 12 8.52 1.34 -2.55
CA GLN A 12 9.85 0.74 -2.61
C GLN A 12 10.80 1.54 -3.52
N ILE A 13 12.10 1.39 -3.28
CA ILE A 13 13.14 2.10 -4.03
C ILE A 13 13.01 1.84 -5.54
N ASP A 14 12.79 0.59 -5.95
CA ASP A 14 12.67 0.24 -7.37
C ASP A 14 11.47 0.90 -8.07
N PHE A 15 10.45 1.32 -7.33
CA PHE A 15 9.26 1.98 -7.89
C PHE A 15 9.29 3.51 -7.76
N VAL A 16 9.81 4.02 -6.65
CA VAL A 16 9.71 5.46 -6.33
C VAL A 16 10.90 6.25 -6.85
N MET A 17 12.12 5.67 -6.77
CA MET A 17 13.32 6.41 -7.17
C MET A 17 13.51 6.38 -8.69
N HIS A 18 13.99 7.49 -9.28
CA HIS A 18 14.16 7.63 -10.73
C HIS A 18 15.14 6.61 -11.33
N ASP A 19 16.07 6.10 -10.55
CA ASP A 19 17.04 5.07 -10.92
C ASP A 19 16.60 3.65 -10.53
N GLY A 20 15.36 3.52 -10.02
CA GLY A 20 14.73 2.25 -9.68
C GLY A 20 14.51 1.35 -10.90
N LYS A 21 14.52 0.04 -10.70
CA LYS A 21 14.43 -0.95 -11.78
C LYS A 21 13.09 -0.94 -12.52
N LEU A 22 12.04 -0.42 -11.88
CA LEU A 22 10.71 -0.25 -12.45
C LEU A 22 10.10 1.07 -11.96
N ALA A 23 10.84 2.17 -12.15
CA ALA A 23 10.45 3.48 -11.67
C ALA A 23 9.09 3.93 -12.26
N VAL A 24 8.16 4.27 -11.38
CA VAL A 24 6.88 4.87 -11.76
C VAL A 24 7.10 6.33 -12.15
N PRO A 25 6.57 6.80 -13.28
CA PRO A 25 6.77 8.18 -13.72
C PRO A 25 6.41 9.19 -12.62
N GLU A 26 7.27 10.16 -12.40
CA GLU A 26 7.08 11.25 -11.42
C GLU A 26 6.90 10.82 -9.96
N ALA A 27 7.19 9.55 -9.59
CA ALA A 27 6.96 9.05 -8.23
C ALA A 27 7.81 9.76 -7.17
N GLU A 28 8.98 10.29 -7.51
CA GLU A 28 9.78 11.05 -6.56
C GLU A 28 9.08 12.33 -6.07
N GLU A 29 8.17 12.90 -6.86
CA GLU A 29 7.45 14.12 -6.49
C GLU A 29 6.53 13.92 -5.28
N ILE A 30 6.07 12.68 -5.03
CA ILE A 30 5.18 12.38 -3.90
C ILE A 30 5.91 12.06 -2.60
N ILE A 31 7.23 11.92 -2.58
CA ILE A 31 8.02 11.52 -1.40
C ILE A 31 7.71 12.40 -0.18
N SER A 32 7.59 13.73 -0.38
CA SER A 32 7.28 14.64 0.72
C SER A 32 5.90 14.38 1.33
N ASN A 33 4.91 14.05 0.51
CA ASN A 33 3.55 13.74 0.96
C ASN A 33 3.50 12.35 1.65
N LEU A 34 4.21 11.37 1.11
CA LEU A 34 4.39 10.06 1.76
C LEU A 34 5.00 10.20 3.16
N ALA A 35 6.06 11.04 3.29
CA ALA A 35 6.68 11.33 4.58
C ALA A 35 5.69 11.97 5.57
N ARG A 36 4.92 12.98 5.12
CA ARG A 36 3.93 13.69 5.94
C ARG A 36 2.83 12.75 6.45
N LEU A 37 2.29 11.88 5.59
CA LEU A 37 1.27 10.90 5.96
C LEU A 37 1.81 9.89 6.96
N THR A 38 3.00 9.35 6.69
CA THR A 38 3.65 8.35 7.55
C THR A 38 3.93 8.92 8.95
N GLU A 39 4.55 10.10 9.03
CA GLU A 39 4.84 10.73 10.34
C GLU A 39 3.55 11.17 11.05
N PHE A 40 2.53 11.63 10.33
CA PHE A 40 1.24 11.95 10.91
C PHE A 40 0.59 10.72 11.55
N ALA A 41 0.55 9.58 10.84
CA ALA A 41 0.01 8.34 11.38
C ALA A 41 0.75 7.89 12.64
N ARG A 42 2.08 7.94 12.62
CA ARG A 42 2.94 7.63 13.78
C ARG A 42 2.68 8.55 14.97
N ALA A 43 2.62 9.86 14.71
CA ALA A 43 2.38 10.86 15.76
C ALA A 43 1.00 10.71 16.40
N LYS A 44 0.00 10.25 15.65
CA LYS A 44 -1.37 10.02 16.11
C LYS A 44 -1.65 8.60 16.59
N GLY A 45 -0.67 7.70 16.55
CA GLY A 45 -0.85 6.29 16.91
C GLY A 45 -1.83 5.56 16.02
N ILE A 46 -1.95 5.99 14.75
CA ILE A 46 -2.79 5.33 13.74
C ILE A 46 -2.01 4.11 13.22
N PRO A 47 -2.60 2.91 13.20
CA PRO A 47 -1.92 1.74 12.65
C PRO A 47 -1.54 1.95 11.18
N LEU A 48 -0.26 1.73 10.89
CA LEU A 48 0.29 1.70 9.54
C LEU A 48 0.38 0.25 9.07
N LEU A 49 -0.34 -0.03 8.00
CA LEU A 49 -0.24 -1.27 7.25
C LEU A 49 0.25 -0.93 5.84
N GLY A 50 0.75 -1.93 5.14
CA GLY A 50 1.12 -1.74 3.74
C GLY A 50 1.61 -3.01 3.09
N SER A 51 1.97 -2.89 1.83
CA SER A 51 2.51 -3.97 1.03
C SER A 51 3.90 -3.66 0.51
N VAL A 52 4.59 -4.71 0.10
CA VAL A 52 5.84 -4.66 -0.67
C VAL A 52 5.87 -5.82 -1.65
N ASP A 53 6.35 -5.57 -2.85
CA ASP A 53 6.79 -6.62 -3.76
C ASP A 53 8.05 -7.29 -3.20
N TYR A 54 8.06 -8.61 -3.24
CA TYR A 54 9.16 -9.40 -2.68
C TYR A 54 9.44 -10.59 -3.57
N HIS A 55 10.07 -10.30 -4.72
CA HIS A 55 10.23 -11.25 -5.82
C HIS A 55 11.45 -12.14 -5.71
N SER A 56 11.28 -13.36 -6.20
CA SER A 56 12.36 -14.22 -6.68
C SER A 56 12.46 -14.09 -8.21
N PRO A 57 13.63 -14.36 -8.82
CA PRO A 57 13.77 -14.25 -10.28
C PRO A 57 12.80 -15.10 -11.10
N ASP A 58 12.28 -16.19 -10.50
CA ASP A 58 11.37 -17.14 -11.15
C ASP A 58 9.89 -16.86 -10.85
N ASP A 59 9.57 -15.75 -10.16
CA ASP A 59 8.17 -15.40 -9.87
C ASP A 59 7.42 -15.05 -11.17
N PRO A 60 6.12 -15.38 -11.27
CA PRO A 60 5.37 -15.28 -12.53
C PRO A 60 5.27 -13.87 -13.13
N GLU A 61 5.43 -12.83 -12.32
CA GLU A 61 5.42 -11.43 -12.78
C GLU A 61 6.78 -10.97 -13.31
N ILE A 62 7.84 -11.76 -13.06
CA ILE A 62 9.20 -11.41 -13.47
C ILE A 62 9.51 -12.01 -14.84
N SER A 63 9.94 -11.17 -15.77
CA SER A 63 10.34 -11.61 -17.11
C SER A 63 11.50 -10.79 -17.67
N SER A 64 12.44 -11.45 -18.34
CA SER A 64 13.47 -10.77 -19.15
C SER A 64 12.94 -10.24 -20.48
N ASN A 65 11.74 -10.69 -20.89
CA ASN A 65 11.02 -10.19 -22.08
C ASN A 65 9.55 -9.87 -21.67
N PRO A 66 9.34 -8.82 -20.88
CA PRO A 66 8.03 -8.52 -20.29
C PRO A 66 7.05 -7.99 -21.33
N ASP A 67 5.76 -8.27 -21.13
CA ASP A 67 4.66 -7.70 -21.90
C ASP A 67 4.13 -6.36 -21.35
N PHE A 68 4.62 -5.94 -20.18
CA PHE A 68 4.21 -4.73 -19.45
C PHE A 68 2.70 -4.68 -19.13
N ARG A 69 2.07 -5.85 -18.96
CA ARG A 69 0.69 -6.05 -18.53
C ARG A 69 0.60 -7.05 -17.38
N GLU A 70 1.07 -8.26 -17.63
CA GLU A 70 1.10 -9.35 -16.65
C GLU A 70 2.52 -9.61 -16.15
N THR A 71 3.53 -9.20 -16.92
CA THR A 71 4.94 -9.38 -16.59
C THR A 71 5.73 -8.08 -16.72
N TYR A 72 6.74 -7.93 -15.85
CA TYR A 72 7.61 -6.78 -15.78
C TYR A 72 9.08 -7.21 -15.70
N PRO A 73 10.04 -6.30 -16.01
CA PRO A 73 11.47 -6.57 -15.81
C PRO A 73 11.76 -6.94 -14.34
N PRO A 74 12.88 -7.62 -14.06
CA PRO A 74 13.29 -7.90 -12.69
C PRO A 74 13.35 -6.64 -11.81
N HIS A 75 12.52 -6.59 -10.78
CA HIS A 75 12.39 -5.50 -9.82
C HIS A 75 12.09 -6.05 -8.43
N CYS A 76 12.32 -5.26 -7.39
CA CYS A 76 12.06 -5.61 -5.99
C CYS A 76 12.53 -7.02 -5.59
N LEU A 77 13.64 -7.47 -6.19
CA LEU A 77 14.18 -8.80 -5.94
C LEU A 77 14.69 -8.93 -4.50
N LYS A 78 14.42 -10.06 -3.89
CA LYS A 78 14.88 -10.41 -2.54
C LYS A 78 16.37 -10.16 -2.36
N GLY A 79 16.73 -9.44 -1.29
CA GLY A 79 18.11 -9.15 -0.95
C GLY A 79 18.75 -8.02 -1.76
N THR A 80 18.02 -7.35 -2.64
CA THR A 80 18.50 -6.16 -3.34
C THR A 80 18.08 -4.87 -2.62
N PRO A 81 18.81 -3.75 -2.77
CA PRO A 81 18.39 -2.47 -2.22
C PRO A 81 17.03 -2.00 -2.72
N GLY A 82 16.69 -2.28 -3.98
CA GLY A 82 15.44 -1.88 -4.63
C GLY A 82 14.18 -2.44 -3.98
N GLN A 83 14.30 -3.58 -3.29
CA GLN A 83 13.22 -4.22 -2.55
C GLN A 83 12.83 -3.43 -1.28
N ALA A 84 13.72 -2.63 -0.73
CA ALA A 84 13.42 -1.87 0.48
C ALA A 84 12.44 -0.71 0.20
N LYS A 85 11.58 -0.37 1.18
CA LYS A 85 10.83 0.88 1.14
C LYS A 85 11.79 2.07 1.18
N ILE A 86 11.40 3.17 0.56
CA ILE A 86 12.17 4.42 0.62
C ILE A 86 12.29 4.92 2.08
N PRO A 87 13.30 5.74 2.42
CA PRO A 87 13.48 6.23 3.79
C PRO A 87 12.26 6.93 4.39
N ALA A 88 11.45 7.61 3.55
CA ALA A 88 10.25 8.33 3.97
C ALA A 88 9.17 7.40 4.56
N THR A 89 9.09 6.17 4.09
CA THR A 89 8.09 5.17 4.50
C THR A 89 8.72 3.91 5.09
N ALA A 90 10.03 3.92 5.33
CA ALA A 90 10.72 2.78 5.93
C ALA A 90 10.04 2.35 7.24
N PRO A 91 9.58 1.10 7.36
CA PRO A 91 8.73 0.70 8.46
C PRO A 91 9.49 0.64 9.79
N ARG A 92 8.81 1.03 10.88
CA ARG A 92 9.33 0.97 12.25
C ARG A 92 8.81 -0.28 12.96
N ASN A 93 9.70 -1.09 13.49
CA ASN A 93 9.36 -2.36 14.16
C ASN A 93 8.36 -3.21 13.32
N PRO A 94 8.69 -3.57 12.06
CA PRO A 94 7.73 -4.21 11.19
C PRO A 94 7.42 -5.66 11.57
N LEU A 95 6.13 -6.03 11.54
CA LEU A 95 5.70 -7.40 11.41
C LEU A 95 5.56 -7.73 9.92
N TRP A 96 6.48 -8.53 9.41
CA TRP A 96 6.44 -9.00 8.04
C TRP A 96 5.47 -10.19 7.92
N ILE A 97 4.47 -10.06 7.05
CA ILE A 97 3.52 -11.13 6.75
C ILE A 97 3.89 -11.74 5.39
N GLU A 98 4.46 -12.93 5.44
CA GLU A 98 4.83 -13.67 4.23
C GLU A 98 3.60 -14.13 3.45
N SER A 99 3.76 -14.43 2.15
CA SER A 99 2.67 -14.89 1.29
C SER A 99 2.30 -16.38 1.47
N GLN A 100 3.02 -17.11 2.29
CA GLN A 100 2.58 -18.44 2.72
C GLN A 100 1.47 -18.33 3.77
N ARG A 101 0.54 -19.28 3.76
CA ARG A 101 -0.57 -19.30 4.74
C ARG A 101 -0.04 -19.62 6.14
N TYR A 102 -0.35 -18.79 7.10
CA TYR A 102 -0.15 -19.02 8.53
C TYR A 102 -1.32 -19.82 9.14
N ASP A 103 -1.09 -20.46 10.28
CA ASP A 103 -2.21 -20.86 11.14
C ASP A 103 -2.97 -19.63 11.60
N THR A 104 -4.29 -19.68 11.52
CA THR A 104 -5.15 -18.52 11.79
C THR A 104 -5.02 -18.01 13.22
N LYS A 105 -4.94 -18.92 14.22
CA LYS A 105 -4.85 -18.52 15.64
C LYS A 105 -3.47 -17.96 15.96
N GLU A 106 -2.43 -18.55 15.39
CA GLU A 106 -1.07 -18.05 15.53
C GLU A 106 -0.94 -16.64 14.94
N LEU A 107 -1.43 -16.43 13.71
CA LEU A 107 -1.42 -15.10 13.08
C LEU A 107 -2.21 -14.07 13.88
N GLN A 108 -3.40 -14.44 14.37
CA GLN A 108 -4.22 -13.57 15.23
C GLN A 108 -3.47 -13.16 16.50
N ALA A 109 -2.77 -14.11 17.15
CA ALA A 109 -1.96 -13.83 18.33
C ALA A 109 -0.78 -12.90 18.01
N MET A 110 -0.06 -13.17 16.91
CA MET A 110 1.04 -12.32 16.43
C MET A 110 0.58 -10.88 16.21
N VAL A 111 -0.51 -10.69 15.46
CA VAL A 111 -1.06 -9.36 15.15
C VAL A 111 -1.56 -8.65 16.41
N SER A 112 -2.26 -9.36 17.31
CA SER A 112 -2.81 -8.77 18.53
C SER A 112 -1.75 -8.30 19.52
N SER A 113 -0.59 -8.94 19.53
CA SER A 113 0.53 -8.59 20.42
C SER A 113 1.52 -7.60 19.79
N HIS A 114 1.43 -7.35 18.49
CA HIS A 114 2.36 -6.48 17.78
C HIS A 114 2.02 -5.00 17.97
N THR A 115 3.06 -4.19 18.19
CA THR A 115 2.91 -2.73 18.43
C THR A 115 3.54 -1.87 17.33
N GLY A 116 4.07 -2.50 16.29
CA GLY A 116 4.71 -1.82 15.15
C GLY A 116 3.81 -1.78 13.91
N GLU A 117 4.44 -1.61 12.79
CA GLU A 117 3.78 -1.55 11.48
C GLU A 117 3.65 -2.97 10.89
N ILE A 118 2.62 -3.24 10.10
CA ILE A 118 2.36 -4.56 9.53
C ILE A 118 2.50 -4.48 8.02
N ILE A 119 3.45 -5.22 7.47
CA ILE A 119 3.80 -5.15 6.06
C ILE A 119 3.62 -6.51 5.39
N PHE A 120 2.77 -6.56 4.38
CA PHE A 120 2.52 -7.76 3.60
C PHE A 120 3.54 -7.89 2.47
N ARG A 121 4.21 -9.03 2.39
CA ARG A 121 5.01 -9.41 1.23
C ARG A 121 4.13 -10.06 0.19
N LYS A 122 4.28 -9.67 -1.06
CA LYS A 122 3.52 -10.24 -2.17
C LYS A 122 4.41 -10.52 -3.38
N GLN A 123 3.93 -11.39 -4.27
CA GLN A 123 4.57 -11.77 -5.55
C GLN A 123 3.57 -11.59 -6.70
N ARG A 124 2.52 -10.81 -6.47
CA ARG A 124 1.46 -10.46 -7.42
C ARG A 124 1.08 -9.00 -7.20
N PHE A 125 0.50 -8.34 -8.20
CA PHE A 125 -0.02 -6.97 -8.08
C PHE A 125 -1.03 -6.84 -6.94
N ASP A 126 -1.89 -7.85 -6.80
CA ASP A 126 -2.93 -7.89 -5.79
C ASP A 126 -2.37 -8.31 -4.43
N VAL A 127 -2.43 -7.41 -3.45
CA VAL A 127 -2.04 -7.72 -2.07
C VAL A 127 -2.91 -8.82 -1.46
N PHE A 128 -4.16 -8.98 -1.92
CA PHE A 128 -5.04 -10.05 -1.46
C PHE A 128 -4.70 -11.43 -2.00
N SER A 129 -3.72 -11.53 -2.91
CA SER A 129 -3.06 -12.80 -3.23
C SER A 129 -2.30 -13.38 -2.02
N ASN A 130 -1.90 -12.53 -1.06
CA ASN A 130 -1.40 -12.98 0.23
C ASN A 130 -2.59 -13.48 1.09
N PRO A 131 -2.67 -14.79 1.40
CA PRO A 131 -3.84 -15.41 2.02
C PRO A 131 -4.09 -14.99 3.47
N ASN A 132 -3.24 -14.13 4.02
CA ASN A 132 -3.28 -13.71 5.41
C ASN A 132 -3.92 -12.32 5.61
N VAL A 133 -4.10 -11.54 4.54
CA VAL A 133 -4.60 -10.17 4.61
C VAL A 133 -5.95 -10.10 5.34
N ASP A 134 -6.90 -10.94 4.97
CA ASP A 134 -8.22 -10.93 5.59
C ASP A 134 -8.20 -11.31 7.08
N THR A 135 -7.30 -12.22 7.49
CA THR A 135 -7.11 -12.57 8.90
C THR A 135 -6.57 -11.36 9.68
N VAL A 136 -5.55 -10.68 9.17
CA VAL A 136 -4.98 -9.47 9.80
C VAL A 136 -6.03 -8.37 9.89
N LEU A 137 -6.75 -8.09 8.80
CA LEU A 137 -7.83 -7.10 8.78
C LEU A 137 -8.96 -7.44 9.75
N SER A 138 -9.26 -8.72 9.97
CA SER A 138 -10.27 -9.15 10.94
C SER A 138 -9.87 -8.88 12.39
N VAL A 139 -8.58 -8.96 12.72
CA VAL A 139 -8.04 -8.63 14.05
C VAL A 139 -8.05 -7.14 14.30
N ILE A 140 -7.62 -6.36 13.32
CA ILE A 140 -7.56 -4.89 13.43
C ILE A 140 -8.95 -4.29 13.38
N ASP A 141 -9.87 -4.87 12.60
CA ASP A 141 -11.25 -4.43 12.36
C ASP A 141 -11.36 -2.94 12.01
N PRO A 142 -10.65 -2.46 10.95
CA PRO A 142 -10.74 -1.06 10.56
C PRO A 142 -12.13 -0.73 10.00
N LYS A 143 -12.55 0.52 10.17
CA LYS A 143 -13.76 1.07 9.53
C LYS A 143 -13.40 2.04 8.41
N VAL A 144 -12.23 2.65 8.53
CA VAL A 144 -11.70 3.62 7.56
C VAL A 144 -10.30 3.17 7.12
N ILE A 145 -10.07 3.16 5.83
CA ILE A 145 -8.76 2.87 5.24
C ILE A 145 -8.35 4.05 4.36
N VAL A 146 -7.18 4.60 4.65
CA VAL A 146 -6.56 5.69 3.88
C VAL A 146 -5.46 5.07 3.04
N VAL A 147 -5.63 5.05 1.72
CA VAL A 147 -4.73 4.40 0.76
C VAL A 147 -3.85 5.43 0.08
N TYR A 148 -2.57 5.14 -0.06
CA TYR A 148 -1.59 5.91 -0.82
C TYR A 148 -0.42 5.00 -1.23
N GLY A 149 0.39 5.43 -2.18
CA GLY A 149 1.55 4.66 -2.65
C GLY A 149 1.66 4.58 -4.16
N VAL A 150 2.18 3.49 -4.70
CA VAL A 150 2.41 3.28 -6.13
C VAL A 150 2.21 1.82 -6.58
N ALA A 151 1.84 1.58 -7.84
CA ALA A 151 1.36 2.57 -8.80
C ALA A 151 -0.16 2.61 -8.79
N LEU A 152 -0.73 3.83 -8.97
CA LEU A 152 -2.17 4.07 -8.89
C LEU A 152 -3.00 3.15 -9.77
N ASP A 153 -2.55 2.91 -11.00
CA ASP A 153 -3.24 2.09 -12.01
C ASP A 153 -2.85 0.60 -11.98
N VAL A 154 -2.05 0.18 -10.98
CA VAL A 154 -1.65 -1.23 -10.79
C VAL A 154 -1.88 -1.64 -9.33
N CYS A 155 -0.87 -1.60 -8.46
CA CYS A 155 -0.97 -2.15 -7.10
C CYS A 155 -1.99 -1.40 -6.22
N ASP A 156 -2.06 -0.05 -6.32
CA ASP A 156 -3.10 0.72 -5.62
C ASP A 156 -4.49 0.31 -6.12
N ALA A 157 -4.66 0.11 -7.44
CA ALA A 157 -5.93 -0.29 -8.01
C ALA A 157 -6.37 -1.67 -7.48
N TYR A 158 -5.49 -2.65 -7.47
CA TYR A 158 -5.80 -3.96 -6.90
C TYR A 158 -6.15 -3.88 -5.41
N ALA A 159 -5.42 -3.06 -4.64
CA ALA A 159 -5.71 -2.88 -3.22
C ALA A 159 -7.10 -2.23 -3.00
N ILE A 160 -7.41 -1.14 -3.71
CA ILE A 160 -8.69 -0.43 -3.61
C ILE A 160 -9.84 -1.34 -4.06
N GLU A 161 -9.71 -2.03 -5.20
CA GLU A 161 -10.73 -2.98 -5.68
C GLU A 161 -10.96 -4.12 -4.67
N GLY A 162 -9.89 -4.65 -4.11
CA GLY A 162 -9.97 -5.69 -3.09
C GLY A 162 -10.69 -5.21 -1.82
N PHE A 163 -10.47 -3.96 -1.38
CA PHE A 163 -11.23 -3.36 -0.28
C PHE A 163 -12.69 -3.11 -0.63
N LEU A 164 -12.98 -2.59 -1.82
CA LEU A 164 -14.36 -2.36 -2.30
C LEU A 164 -15.15 -3.66 -2.37
N GLN A 165 -14.56 -4.74 -2.87
CA GLN A 165 -15.23 -6.06 -2.92
C GLN A 165 -15.64 -6.58 -1.54
N ARG A 166 -14.93 -6.20 -0.49
CA ARG A 166 -15.26 -6.57 0.90
C ARG A 166 -16.40 -5.75 1.49
N GLY A 167 -16.71 -4.58 0.92
CA GLY A 167 -17.94 -3.80 1.16
C GLY A 167 -18.14 -3.27 2.59
N LYS A 168 -17.11 -3.20 3.42
CA LYS A 168 -17.24 -2.87 4.85
C LYS A 168 -16.34 -1.74 5.32
N TYR A 169 -15.63 -1.08 4.42
CA TYR A 169 -14.70 0.00 4.72
C TYR A 169 -15.14 1.30 4.06
N SER A 170 -14.97 2.42 4.77
CA SER A 170 -14.94 3.74 4.15
C SER A 170 -13.53 3.97 3.61
N LEU A 171 -13.40 4.11 2.28
CA LEU A 171 -12.11 4.22 1.61
C LEU A 171 -11.80 5.68 1.26
N TYR A 172 -10.57 6.07 1.53
CA TYR A 172 -9.99 7.34 1.14
C TYR A 172 -8.75 7.07 0.31
N LEU A 173 -8.63 7.72 -0.85
CA LEU A 173 -7.42 7.74 -1.66
C LEU A 173 -6.77 9.12 -1.55
N VAL A 174 -5.50 9.17 -1.16
CA VAL A 174 -4.74 10.42 -1.10
C VAL A 174 -4.07 10.66 -2.45
N GLU A 175 -4.73 11.42 -3.33
CA GLU A 175 -4.33 11.52 -4.74
C GLU A 175 -3.01 12.23 -5.01
N ASP A 176 -2.56 13.11 -4.11
CA ASP A 176 -1.25 13.77 -4.19
C ASP A 176 -0.12 12.96 -3.49
N ALA A 177 -0.44 11.74 -3.05
CA ALA A 177 0.49 10.77 -2.50
C ALA A 177 0.47 9.44 -3.29
N THR A 178 0.03 9.49 -4.55
CA THR A 178 0.09 8.36 -5.49
C THR A 178 0.45 8.85 -6.91
N LYS A 179 1.00 7.94 -7.73
CA LYS A 179 1.31 8.20 -9.15
C LYS A 179 0.96 6.98 -9.99
N PRO A 180 0.34 7.18 -11.17
CA PRO A 180 0.08 6.11 -12.13
C PRO A 180 1.27 5.88 -13.07
N ILE A 181 1.35 4.67 -13.64
CA ILE A 181 2.20 4.41 -14.80
C ILE A 181 1.56 5.06 -16.05
N ARG A 182 0.24 4.92 -16.20
CA ARG A 182 -0.53 5.46 -17.31
C ARG A 182 -1.54 6.50 -16.81
N LYS A 183 -1.23 7.76 -17.07
CA LYS A 183 -1.96 8.90 -16.51
C LYS A 183 -3.47 8.87 -16.81
N ASP A 184 -3.85 8.57 -18.06
CA ASP A 184 -5.27 8.54 -18.46
C ASP A 184 -6.04 7.40 -17.77
N GLU A 185 -5.40 6.25 -17.56
CA GLU A 185 -5.98 5.13 -16.82
C GLU A 185 -6.14 5.49 -15.33
N GLY A 186 -5.14 6.10 -14.72
CA GLY A 186 -5.21 6.58 -13.34
C GLY A 186 -6.37 7.56 -13.12
N GLU A 187 -6.56 8.52 -14.04
CA GLU A 187 -7.68 9.47 -13.97
C GLU A 187 -9.05 8.78 -14.15
N ALA A 188 -9.13 7.78 -15.04
CA ALA A 188 -10.35 7.02 -15.24
C ALA A 188 -10.71 6.19 -13.98
N LEU A 189 -9.71 5.56 -13.35
CA LEU A 189 -9.89 4.81 -12.13
C LEU A 189 -10.37 5.69 -10.97
N LYS A 190 -9.75 6.86 -10.74
CA LYS A 190 -10.18 7.80 -9.70
C LYS A 190 -11.64 8.19 -9.86
N ARG A 191 -12.09 8.52 -11.09
CA ARG A 191 -13.51 8.83 -11.36
C ARG A 191 -14.43 7.67 -11.03
N SER A 192 -14.09 6.46 -11.52
CA SER A 192 -14.85 5.25 -11.24
C SER A 192 -14.96 4.94 -9.75
N TRP A 193 -13.86 5.09 -9.01
CA TRP A 193 -13.87 4.85 -7.57
C TRP A 193 -14.69 5.90 -6.81
N ALA A 194 -14.61 7.18 -7.20
CA ALA A 194 -15.44 8.22 -6.61
C ALA A 194 -16.94 7.94 -6.77
N GLU A 195 -17.38 7.47 -7.94
CA GLU A 195 -18.75 7.03 -8.21
C GLU A 195 -19.17 5.82 -7.34
N ARG A 196 -18.22 5.01 -6.91
CA ARG A 196 -18.41 3.83 -6.05
C ARG A 196 -18.17 4.12 -4.56
N GLY A 197 -18.03 5.39 -4.18
CA GLY A 197 -17.96 5.83 -2.78
C GLY A 197 -16.56 5.91 -2.18
N VAL A 198 -15.49 5.79 -2.98
CA VAL A 198 -14.13 6.15 -2.51
C VAL A 198 -14.01 7.66 -2.45
N THR A 199 -13.59 8.19 -1.31
CA THR A 199 -13.36 9.62 -1.15
C THR A 199 -11.95 9.99 -1.61
N ILE A 200 -11.83 10.84 -2.62
CA ILE A 200 -10.54 11.34 -3.10
C ILE A 200 -10.17 12.59 -2.30
N ILE A 201 -9.00 12.59 -1.69
CA ILE A 201 -8.51 13.65 -0.79
C ILE A 201 -7.06 14.01 -1.08
N GLN A 202 -6.60 15.08 -0.47
CA GLN A 202 -5.20 15.53 -0.51
C GLN A 202 -4.51 15.24 0.83
N THR A 203 -3.19 15.17 0.83
CA THR A 203 -2.39 15.07 2.05
C THR A 203 -2.73 16.16 3.07
N SER A 204 -2.96 17.40 2.62
CA SER A 204 -3.35 18.51 3.49
C SER A 204 -4.72 18.32 4.16
N ASP A 205 -5.65 17.62 3.50
CA ASP A 205 -6.96 17.31 4.08
C ASP A 205 -6.81 16.38 5.29
N VAL A 206 -5.88 15.43 5.20
CA VAL A 206 -5.59 14.49 6.29
C VAL A 206 -4.83 15.19 7.42
N VAL A 207 -3.71 15.83 7.09
CA VAL A 207 -2.72 16.29 8.08
C VAL A 207 -3.10 17.62 8.72
N GLU A 208 -3.74 18.52 7.97
CA GLU A 208 -4.01 19.88 8.41
C GLU A 208 -5.50 20.11 8.73
N LYS A 209 -6.40 19.61 7.87
CA LYS A 209 -7.85 19.89 7.99
C LYS A 209 -8.60 18.83 8.79
N ASN A 210 -7.93 17.73 9.16
CA ASN A 210 -8.50 16.64 9.95
C ASN A 210 -9.84 16.10 9.42
N VAL A 211 -9.96 15.94 8.10
CA VAL A 211 -11.21 15.44 7.46
C VAL A 211 -11.62 14.05 7.93
N LEU A 212 -10.70 13.28 8.51
CA LEU A 212 -10.95 11.96 9.07
C LEU A 212 -11.51 11.99 10.50
N GLY A 213 -11.59 13.17 11.14
CA GLY A 213 -12.07 13.31 12.51
C GLY A 213 -11.17 12.62 13.54
N ILE A 214 -9.85 12.60 13.31
CA ILE A 214 -8.88 12.00 14.22
C ILE A 214 -8.77 12.88 15.47
N VAL A 215 -9.10 12.31 16.63
CA VAL A 215 -9.02 13.01 17.92
C VAL A 215 -7.56 13.05 18.39
N SER A 216 -7.14 14.20 18.90
CA SER A 216 -5.80 14.45 19.43
C SER A 216 -5.57 13.69 20.73
#